data_8344be4977a5eea8c2af9c72d5224291
#
_entry.id   8344be4977a5eea8c2af9c72d5224291
#
_cell.length_a   1.000
_cell.length_b   1.000
_cell.length_c   1.000
_cell.angle_alpha   90.00
_cell.angle_beta   90.00
_cell.angle_gamma   90.00
#
_symmetry.space_group_name_H-M   'P 1'
#
loop_
_entity.id
_entity.type
_entity.pdbx_description
1 polymer ?
#
loop_
_entity_poly.entity_id
_entity_poly.type
_entity_poly.pdbx_seq_one_letter_code
_entity_poly.pdbx_strand_id
1 'polypeptide(L)'
;MFVNLTNDSWFGPGSEPWEHLALAQFRSVEHRIPMVRSVNSGPSSAIDRSGRIIASTGLWPADVAALVPPEQLVVDVAVGRNTATLPTLHARGGWLLVHLCQLLALAGALTWLRSRRRGSG
;
A
#
# COMPACT_ATOMS: atom_id res chain seq x y z
N MET A 1 12.21 -2.49 9.01
CA MET A 1 11.73 -1.22 8.41
C MET A 1 11.64 -1.41 6.92
N PHE A 2 10.59 -0.94 6.28
CA PHE A 2 10.51 -0.83 4.82
C PHE A 2 11.18 0.46 4.36
N VAL A 3 11.80 0.42 3.19
CA VAL A 3 12.28 1.59 2.46
C VAL A 3 11.61 1.59 1.11
N ASN A 4 10.84 2.64 0.81
CA ASN A 4 10.13 2.83 -0.44
C ASN A 4 10.74 4.03 -1.17
N LEU A 5 11.31 3.78 -2.33
CA LEU A 5 11.81 4.81 -3.24
C LEU A 5 10.93 4.82 -4.47
N THR A 6 10.33 5.95 -4.78
CA THR A 6 9.39 6.03 -5.89
C THR A 6 9.52 7.33 -6.67
N ASN A 7 9.09 7.28 -7.91
CA ASN A 7 8.99 8.42 -8.79
C ASN A 7 7.52 8.64 -9.14
N ASP A 8 6.92 9.67 -8.56
CA ASP A 8 5.51 10.02 -8.78
C ASP A 8 5.34 11.16 -9.81
N SER A 9 6.42 11.62 -10.48
CA SER A 9 6.35 12.71 -11.46
C SER A 9 5.53 12.38 -12.71
N TRP A 10 5.24 11.12 -12.94
CA TRP A 10 4.44 10.63 -14.07
C TRP A 10 2.97 11.05 -14.00
N PHE A 11 2.47 11.30 -12.82
CA PHE A 11 1.05 11.49 -12.56
C PHE A 11 0.59 12.94 -12.67
N GLY A 12 1.53 13.89 -12.76
CA GLY A 12 1.19 15.31 -12.80
C GLY A 12 0.56 15.84 -11.50
N PRO A 13 -0.11 16.99 -11.54
CA PRO A 13 -0.72 17.61 -10.37
C PRO A 13 -2.11 17.01 -10.11
N GLY A 14 -2.17 15.83 -9.53
CA GLY A 14 -3.42 15.12 -9.24
C GLY A 14 -3.49 14.61 -7.80
N SER A 15 -4.46 13.72 -7.55
CA SER A 15 -4.64 13.03 -6.26
C SER A 15 -3.70 11.84 -6.09
N GLU A 16 -3.10 11.37 -7.17
CA GLU A 16 -2.34 10.13 -7.24
C GLU A 16 -1.17 10.04 -6.25
N PRO A 17 -0.38 11.11 -5.99
CA PRO A 17 0.67 11.05 -4.97
C PRO A 17 0.13 10.75 -3.57
N TRP A 18 -1.09 11.23 -3.26
CA TRP A 18 -1.78 10.93 -1.99
C TRP A 18 -2.31 9.51 -1.95
N GLU A 19 -2.84 9.00 -3.06
CA GLU A 19 -3.30 7.62 -3.19
C GLU A 19 -2.12 6.65 -3.03
N HIS A 20 -0.98 6.96 -3.64
CA HIS A 20 0.26 6.20 -3.47
C HIS A 20 0.76 6.21 -2.01
N LEU A 21 0.66 7.36 -1.34
CA LEU A 21 0.99 7.45 0.09
C LEU A 21 0.03 6.59 0.92
N ALA A 22 -1.27 6.62 0.64
CA ALA A 22 -2.25 5.79 1.32
C ALA A 22 -1.96 4.30 1.14
N LEU A 23 -1.61 3.87 -0.09
CA LEU A 23 -1.19 2.48 -0.34
C LEU A 23 0.07 2.09 0.45
N ALA A 24 1.02 3.01 0.60
CA ALA A 24 2.21 2.79 1.42
C ALA A 24 1.85 2.62 2.92
N GLN A 25 0.90 3.42 3.42
CA GLN A 25 0.37 3.28 4.78
C GLN A 25 -0.25 1.89 5.01
N PHE A 26 -1.05 1.39 4.05
CA PHE A 26 -1.61 0.04 4.13
C PHE A 26 -0.53 -1.03 4.23
N ARG A 27 0.58 -0.92 3.48
CA ARG A 27 1.70 -1.88 3.59
C ARG A 27 2.28 -1.91 5.00
N SER A 28 2.42 -0.75 5.65
CA SER A 28 2.90 -0.67 7.03
C SER A 28 1.95 -1.36 8.01
N VAL A 29 0.64 -1.14 7.86
CA VAL A 29 -0.40 -1.77 8.69
C VAL A 29 -0.46 -3.28 8.50
N GLU A 30 -0.47 -3.74 7.25
CA GLU A 30 -0.57 -5.16 6.88
C GLU A 30 0.56 -6.01 7.46
N HIS A 31 1.75 -5.44 7.51
CA HIS A 31 2.93 -6.14 8.00
C HIS A 31 3.35 -5.73 9.41
N ARG A 32 2.76 -4.66 9.97
CA ARG A 32 3.18 -4.01 11.23
C ARG A 32 4.66 -3.61 11.22
N ILE A 33 5.12 -3.15 10.09
CA ILE A 33 6.50 -2.72 9.86
C ILE A 33 6.50 -1.23 9.51
N PRO A 34 7.30 -0.40 10.19
CA PRO A 34 7.41 1.00 9.84
C PRO A 34 8.07 1.18 8.48
N MET A 35 7.74 2.27 7.79
CA MET A 35 8.24 2.58 6.45
C MET A 35 8.82 3.99 6.40
N VAL A 36 9.91 4.13 5.67
CA VAL A 36 10.42 5.42 5.18
C VAL A 36 10.20 5.44 3.67
N ARG A 37 9.48 6.45 3.20
CA ARG A 37 9.18 6.67 1.78
C ARG A 37 9.89 7.94 1.31
N SER A 38 10.65 7.85 0.24
CA SER A 38 11.27 8.98 -0.45
C SER A 38 10.72 9.09 -1.87
N VAL A 39 10.27 10.28 -2.24
CA VAL A 39 9.58 10.56 -3.50
C VAL A 39 10.20 11.79 -4.13
N ASN A 40 10.34 11.80 -5.46
CA ASN A 40 10.90 12.94 -6.17
C ASN A 40 9.87 14.09 -6.38
N SER A 41 8.58 13.76 -6.49
CA SER A 41 7.49 14.73 -6.69
C SER A 41 6.25 14.30 -5.93
N GLY A 42 6.24 14.52 -4.64
CA GLY A 42 5.16 14.08 -3.76
C GLY A 42 5.61 14.03 -2.31
N PRO A 43 4.74 13.60 -1.38
CA PRO A 43 5.06 13.59 0.03
C PRO A 43 6.04 12.46 0.38
N SER A 44 7.32 12.80 0.59
CA SER A 44 8.25 11.93 1.29
C SER A 44 7.81 11.81 2.74
N SER A 45 7.78 10.61 3.31
CA SER A 45 7.11 10.39 4.59
C SER A 45 7.76 9.31 5.41
N ALA A 46 7.70 9.47 6.73
CA ALA A 46 7.94 8.40 7.68
C ALA A 46 6.60 7.90 8.24
N ILE A 47 6.40 6.61 8.19
CA ILE A 47 5.14 5.94 8.56
C ILE A 47 5.45 4.92 9.65
N ASP A 48 4.69 4.94 10.72
CA ASP A 48 4.84 3.96 11.79
C ASP A 48 4.18 2.62 11.44
N ARG A 49 4.35 1.63 12.30
CA ARG A 49 3.78 0.28 12.15
C ARG A 49 2.25 0.22 12.17
N SER A 50 1.59 1.29 12.61
CA SER A 50 0.13 1.42 12.64
C SER A 50 -0.42 2.17 11.40
N GLY A 51 0.46 2.56 10.47
CA GLY A 51 0.11 3.32 9.28
C GLY A 51 0.00 4.83 9.53
N ARG A 52 0.35 5.33 10.72
CA ARG A 52 0.33 6.76 11.02
C ARG A 52 1.53 7.43 10.38
N ILE A 53 1.32 8.54 9.70
CA ILE A 53 2.39 9.41 9.23
C ILE A 53 2.98 10.13 10.45
N ILE A 54 4.26 9.88 10.71
CA ILE A 54 5.02 10.50 11.81
C ILE A 54 5.54 11.87 11.39
N ALA A 55 6.02 11.94 10.15
CA ALA A 55 6.53 13.14 9.54
C ALA A 55 6.40 13.06 8.02
N SER A 56 6.25 14.18 7.35
CA SER A 56 6.12 14.30 5.90
C SER A 56 6.70 15.60 5.40
N THR A 57 7.27 15.57 4.19
CA THR A 57 7.59 16.79 3.42
C THR A 57 6.32 17.35 2.79
N GLY A 58 6.41 18.58 2.24
CA GLY A 58 5.33 19.16 1.45
C GLY A 58 5.06 18.38 0.17
N LEU A 59 3.85 18.54 -0.37
CA LEU A 59 3.51 18.08 -1.70
C LEU A 59 3.76 19.21 -2.70
N TRP A 60 4.62 18.94 -3.66
CA TRP A 60 4.91 19.90 -4.73
C TRP A 60 4.32 19.40 -6.04
N PRO A 61 3.49 20.21 -6.75
CA PRO A 61 3.07 19.91 -8.11
C PRO A 61 4.26 19.68 -9.03
N ALA A 62 4.14 18.78 -9.99
CA ALA A 62 5.26 18.38 -10.86
C ALA A 62 5.87 19.54 -11.66
N ASP A 63 5.05 20.52 -12.03
CA ASP A 63 5.46 21.74 -12.73
C ASP A 63 6.28 22.71 -11.85
N VAL A 64 6.12 22.62 -10.54
CA VAL A 64 6.81 23.46 -9.55
C VAL A 64 7.96 22.70 -8.91
N ALA A 65 7.94 21.38 -8.85
CA ALA A 65 8.94 20.56 -8.18
C ALA A 65 10.38 20.81 -8.67
N ALA A 66 10.55 21.15 -9.95
CA ALA A 66 11.85 21.50 -10.51
C ALA A 66 12.39 22.86 -10.03
N LEU A 67 11.53 23.72 -9.49
CA LEU A 67 11.87 25.07 -9.01
C LEU A 67 12.06 25.14 -7.50
N VAL A 68 11.64 24.09 -6.78
CA VAL A 68 11.71 24.03 -5.32
C VAL A 68 13.00 23.31 -4.92
N PRO A 69 13.77 23.85 -3.97
CA PRO A 69 14.93 23.14 -3.46
C PRO A 69 14.52 21.81 -2.83
N PRO A 70 15.35 20.75 -2.97
CA PRO A 70 15.06 19.47 -2.39
C PRO A 70 14.86 19.58 -0.88
N GLU A 71 13.74 19.06 -0.40
CA GLU A 71 13.47 19.00 1.04
C GLU A 71 14.17 17.78 1.65
N GLN A 72 14.71 17.98 2.85
CA GLN A 72 15.28 16.89 3.63
C GLN A 72 14.44 16.68 4.88
N LEU A 73 14.06 15.41 5.10
CA LEU A 73 13.32 15.00 6.29
C LEU A 73 14.23 14.12 7.14
N VAL A 74 14.56 14.61 8.34
CA VAL A 74 15.28 13.80 9.34
C VAL A 74 14.29 13.43 10.42
N VAL A 75 14.14 12.13 10.67
CA VAL A 75 13.16 11.62 11.62
C VAL A 75 13.66 10.34 12.29
N ASP A 76 13.38 10.20 13.57
CA ASP A 76 13.62 8.98 14.31
C ASP A 76 12.47 7.98 14.08
N VAL A 77 12.79 6.83 13.49
CA VAL A 77 11.83 5.76 13.26
C VAL A 77 12.09 4.62 14.24
N ALA A 78 11.12 4.31 15.08
CA ALA A 78 11.21 3.20 16.03
C ALA A 78 11.23 1.85 15.29
N VAL A 79 12.42 1.33 15.06
CA VAL A 79 12.64 -0.02 14.52
C VAL A 79 12.76 -0.98 15.71
N GLY A 80 11.65 -1.56 16.11
CA GLY A 80 11.62 -2.50 17.24
C GLY A 80 12.45 -3.75 16.96
N ARG A 81 13.50 -3.96 17.75
CA ARG A 81 14.32 -5.18 17.71
C ARG A 81 13.62 -6.39 18.30
N ASN A 82 12.57 -6.21 19.09
CA ASN A 82 12.00 -7.26 19.93
C ASN A 82 10.49 -7.13 20.18
N THR A 83 9.76 -6.48 19.32
CA THR A 83 8.33 -6.68 19.40
C THR A 83 8.02 -7.95 18.61
N ALA A 84 7.90 -9.07 19.31
CA ALA A 84 7.14 -10.22 18.85
C ALA A 84 5.68 -9.76 18.61
N THR A 85 5.51 -8.85 17.68
CA THR A 85 4.20 -8.52 17.17
C THR A 85 3.73 -9.78 16.47
N LEU A 86 2.71 -10.39 17.03
CA LEU A 86 2.01 -11.49 16.35
C LEU A 86 1.80 -11.05 14.89
N PRO A 87 2.20 -11.87 13.92
CA PRO A 87 2.00 -11.54 12.53
C PRO A 87 0.53 -11.23 12.30
N THR A 88 0.25 -10.22 11.50
CA THR A 88 -1.12 -9.84 11.16
C THR A 88 -1.84 -10.99 10.46
N LEU A 89 -3.16 -10.97 10.43
CA LEU A 89 -3.95 -11.93 9.63
C LEU A 89 -3.52 -11.90 8.16
N HIS A 90 -3.21 -10.72 7.63
CA HIS A 90 -2.69 -10.56 6.27
C HIS A 90 -1.35 -11.28 6.09
N ALA A 91 -0.39 -11.08 6.98
CA ALA A 91 0.92 -11.72 6.91
C ALA A 91 0.86 -13.26 7.13
N ARG A 92 -0.15 -13.75 7.85
CA ARG A 92 -0.36 -15.19 8.09
C ARG A 92 -1.07 -15.91 6.98
N GLY A 93 -2.01 -15.26 6.31
CA GLY A 93 -2.89 -15.95 5.38
C GLY A 93 -3.69 -15.05 4.44
N GLY A 94 -3.26 -13.82 4.17
CA GLY A 94 -3.94 -12.92 3.24
C GLY A 94 -4.12 -13.54 1.85
N TRP A 95 -3.19 -14.40 1.43
CA TRP A 95 -3.28 -15.17 0.20
C TRP A 95 -4.44 -16.19 0.19
N LEU A 96 -4.86 -16.70 1.36
CA LEU A 96 -5.99 -17.63 1.47
C LEU A 96 -7.30 -17.00 1.00
N LEU A 97 -7.50 -15.70 1.20
CA LEU A 97 -8.69 -15.00 0.72
C LEU A 97 -8.81 -15.07 -0.80
N VAL A 98 -7.69 -14.91 -1.52
CA VAL A 98 -7.68 -14.99 -2.98
C VAL A 98 -8.11 -16.37 -3.45
N HIS A 99 -7.58 -17.43 -2.84
CA HIS A 99 -7.95 -18.81 -3.18
C HIS A 99 -9.40 -19.13 -2.81
N LEU A 100 -9.88 -18.61 -1.68
CA LEU A 100 -11.29 -18.74 -1.31
C LEU A 100 -12.21 -18.09 -2.34
N CYS A 101 -11.92 -16.87 -2.78
CA CYS A 101 -12.66 -16.19 -3.83
C CYS A 101 -12.64 -16.97 -5.16
N GLN A 102 -11.50 -17.54 -5.53
CA GLN A 102 -11.37 -18.38 -6.73
C GLN A 102 -12.23 -19.63 -6.64
N LEU A 103 -12.22 -20.33 -5.51
CA LEU A 103 -13.04 -21.52 -5.29
C LEU A 103 -14.53 -21.20 -5.34
N LEU A 104 -14.96 -20.11 -4.74
CA LEU A 104 -16.37 -19.65 -4.79
C LEU A 104 -16.79 -19.30 -6.22
N ALA A 105 -15.93 -18.62 -6.98
CA ALA A 105 -16.19 -18.29 -8.37
C ALA A 105 -16.31 -19.55 -9.24
N LEU A 106 -15.41 -20.52 -9.05
CA LEU A 106 -15.48 -21.81 -9.76
C LEU A 106 -16.73 -22.60 -9.41
N ALA A 107 -17.09 -22.67 -8.13
CA ALA A 107 -18.32 -23.32 -7.70
C ALA A 107 -19.57 -22.67 -8.32
N GLY A 108 -19.62 -21.34 -8.35
CA GLY A 108 -20.69 -20.58 -9.02
C GLY A 108 -20.77 -20.86 -10.52
N ALA A 109 -19.63 -20.88 -11.20
CA ALA A 109 -19.56 -21.19 -12.62
C ALA A 109 -20.06 -22.63 -12.92
N LEU A 110 -19.63 -23.58 -12.10
CA LEU A 110 -20.07 -24.99 -12.26
C LEU A 110 -21.57 -25.18 -12.03
N THR A 111 -22.14 -24.53 -11.02
CA THR A 111 -23.59 -24.59 -10.76
C THR A 111 -24.37 -23.95 -11.91
N TRP A 112 -23.91 -22.83 -12.43
CA TRP A 112 -24.52 -22.15 -13.58
C TRP A 112 -24.47 -23.01 -14.84
N LEU A 113 -23.34 -23.65 -15.14
CA LEU A 113 -23.21 -24.57 -16.28
C LEU A 113 -24.13 -25.78 -16.14
N ARG A 114 -24.27 -26.35 -14.93
CA ARG A 114 -25.18 -27.47 -14.67
C ARG A 114 -26.65 -27.08 -14.83
N SER A 115 -27.02 -25.87 -14.39
CA SER A 115 -28.40 -25.39 -14.55
C SER A 115 -28.77 -25.17 -16.03
N ARG A 116 -27.83 -24.62 -16.83
CA ARG A 116 -28.04 -24.48 -18.28
C ARG A 116 -28.27 -25.82 -19.00
N ARG A 117 -27.49 -26.85 -18.65
CA ARG A 117 -27.62 -28.18 -19.25
C ARG A 117 -28.94 -28.86 -18.90
N ARG A 118 -29.51 -28.56 -17.73
CA ARG A 118 -30.84 -29.12 -17.31
C ARG A 118 -32.03 -28.38 -17.89
N GLY A 119 -31.88 -27.16 -18.38
CA GLY A 119 -32.97 -26.39 -18.97
C GLY A 119 -33.09 -26.53 -20.50
N SER A 120 -32.20 -27.29 -21.16
CA SER A 120 -32.20 -27.52 -22.61
C SER A 120 -32.63 -28.94 -23.00
N GLY A 121 -33.17 -29.71 -22.10
CA GLY A 121 -33.79 -31.02 -22.32
C GLY A 121 -35.22 -31.03 -21.79
#